data_3ddd169785f63eff1e3152109a4d7d05
#
_entry.id   3ddd169785f63eff1e3152109a4d7d05
#
_cell.length_a   1.000
_cell.length_b   1.000
_cell.length_c   1.000
_cell.angle_alpha   90.00
_cell.angle_beta   90.00
_cell.angle_gamma   90.00
#
_symmetry.space_group_name_H-M   'P 1'
#
loop_
_entity.id
_entity.type
_entity.pdbx_description
1 polymer ?
#
loop_
_entity_poly.entity_id
_entity_poly.type
_entity_poly.pdbx_seq_one_letter_code
_entity_poly.pdbx_strand_id
1 'polypeptide(L)'
;MFIEDVPTNSILIIAAHPDDEVLGVGGTIAKYTGMGVDVNISILADGATARYEDRMVTELQECALKAANILKVNEVYFEGLPDERLDQIPFIDVIKPIERRIAETKPYIVFVHHRGDANTDHQIIKLLLKQQSLLQGH
;
A
#
# COMPACT_ATOMS: atom_id res chain seq x y z
N MET A 1 -20.78 -12.17 27.25
CA MET A 1 -20.48 -12.32 25.83
C MET A 1 -19.60 -11.16 25.43
N PHE A 2 -18.34 -11.41 25.24
CA PHE A 2 -17.43 -10.41 24.71
C PHE A 2 -17.73 -10.33 23.22
N ILE A 3 -18.07 -9.16 22.71
CA ILE A 3 -18.05 -8.90 21.29
C ILE A 3 -16.56 -8.81 20.97
N GLU A 4 -15.95 -9.94 20.62
CA GLU A 4 -14.69 -9.89 19.90
C GLU A 4 -14.92 -9.02 18.68
N ASP A 5 -14.02 -8.10 18.42
CA ASP A 5 -14.08 -7.24 17.23
C ASP A 5 -14.36 -8.13 16.04
N VAL A 6 -15.53 -7.98 15.46
CA VAL A 6 -15.86 -8.68 14.21
C VAL A 6 -14.75 -8.31 13.25
N PRO A 7 -14.00 -9.29 12.69
CA PRO A 7 -12.95 -8.95 11.75
C PRO A 7 -13.53 -8.04 10.70
N THR A 8 -12.97 -6.86 10.56
CA THR A 8 -13.40 -5.94 9.51
C THR A 8 -13.21 -6.67 8.18
N ASN A 9 -14.23 -6.65 7.33
CA ASN A 9 -14.15 -7.25 5.99
C ASN A 9 -13.32 -6.35 5.05
N SER A 10 -12.11 -6.02 5.48
CA SER A 10 -11.24 -5.03 4.85
C SER A 10 -9.82 -5.58 4.67
N ILE A 11 -9.26 -5.28 3.52
CA ILE A 11 -7.87 -5.60 3.14
C ILE A 11 -7.15 -4.30 2.79
N LEU A 12 -5.92 -4.17 3.25
CA LEU A 12 -5.02 -3.07 2.87
C LEU A 12 -3.85 -3.62 2.05
N ILE A 13 -3.59 -3.00 0.92
CA ILE A 13 -2.42 -3.27 0.08
C ILE A 13 -1.49 -2.07 0.19
N ILE A 14 -0.24 -2.31 0.55
CA ILE A 14 0.80 -1.29 0.62
C ILE A 14 1.78 -1.54 -0.50
N ALA A 15 1.77 -0.65 -1.48
CA ALA A 15 2.63 -0.66 -2.65
C ALA A 15 3.67 0.46 -2.57
N ALA A 16 4.87 0.22 -3.07
CA ALA A 16 5.89 1.25 -3.16
C ALA A 16 5.56 2.26 -4.26
N HIS A 17 5.23 1.79 -5.44
CA HIS A 17 5.04 2.59 -6.65
C HIS A 17 3.71 2.28 -7.33
N PRO A 18 3.18 3.24 -8.16
CA PRO A 18 1.97 3.01 -8.94
C PRO A 18 2.21 1.99 -10.05
N ASP A 19 1.80 0.79 -9.88
CA ASP A 19 1.77 -0.43 -10.72
C ASP A 19 2.02 -1.70 -9.90
N ASP A 20 2.76 -1.61 -8.81
CA ASP A 20 3.11 -2.74 -7.95
C ASP A 20 1.87 -3.49 -7.46
N GLU A 21 0.80 -2.76 -7.12
CA GLU A 21 -0.45 -3.34 -6.64
C GLU A 21 -1.14 -4.21 -7.69
N VAL A 22 -1.12 -3.78 -8.94
CA VAL A 22 -1.74 -4.51 -10.05
C VAL A 22 -0.87 -5.68 -10.47
N LEU A 23 0.42 -5.45 -10.65
CA LEU A 23 1.37 -6.48 -11.07
C LEU A 23 1.55 -7.56 -10.00
N GLY A 24 1.60 -7.15 -8.75
CA GLY A 24 1.83 -8.06 -7.63
C GLY A 24 0.60 -8.84 -7.19
N VAL A 25 -0.54 -8.16 -7.03
CA VAL A 25 -1.74 -8.74 -6.41
C VAL A 25 -3.06 -8.43 -7.13
N GLY A 26 -3.02 -7.99 -8.39
CA GLY A 26 -4.24 -7.63 -9.15
C GLY A 26 -5.30 -8.73 -9.20
N GLY A 27 -4.89 -9.98 -9.42
CA GLY A 27 -5.79 -11.13 -9.39
C GLY A 27 -6.38 -11.38 -8.00
N THR A 28 -5.61 -11.19 -6.95
CA THR A 28 -6.04 -11.26 -5.55
C THR A 28 -7.06 -10.16 -5.24
N ILE A 29 -6.81 -8.93 -5.68
CA ILE A 29 -7.74 -7.80 -5.55
C ILE A 29 -9.09 -8.16 -6.20
N ALA A 30 -9.05 -8.59 -7.46
CA ALA A 30 -10.26 -8.95 -8.20
C ALA A 30 -11.07 -10.05 -7.50
N LYS A 31 -10.40 -11.05 -6.93
CA LYS A 31 -11.03 -12.11 -6.16
C LYS A 31 -11.77 -11.56 -4.94
N TYR A 32 -11.09 -10.77 -4.10
CA TYR A 32 -11.67 -10.27 -2.86
C TYR A 32 -12.77 -9.23 -3.09
N THR A 33 -12.58 -8.31 -4.03
CA THR A 33 -13.64 -7.35 -4.38
C THR A 33 -14.86 -8.06 -4.97
N GLY A 34 -14.67 -9.11 -5.74
CA GLY A 34 -15.74 -9.98 -6.23
C GLY A 34 -16.51 -10.71 -5.12
N MET A 35 -15.91 -10.89 -3.96
CA MET A 35 -16.52 -11.45 -2.75
C MET A 35 -17.16 -10.39 -1.84
N GLY A 36 -17.15 -9.13 -2.23
CA GLY A 36 -17.70 -8.02 -1.43
C GLY A 36 -16.77 -7.54 -0.31
N VAL A 37 -15.47 -7.86 -0.37
CA VAL A 37 -14.47 -7.39 0.58
C VAL A 37 -14.02 -5.98 0.19
N ASP A 38 -13.92 -5.09 1.17
CA ASP A 38 -13.37 -3.74 0.97
C ASP A 38 -11.85 -3.82 0.80
N VAL A 39 -11.37 -3.57 -0.39
CA VAL A 39 -9.93 -3.53 -0.68
C VAL A 39 -9.48 -2.08 -0.81
N ASN A 40 -8.51 -1.70 0.01
CA ASN A 40 -7.91 -0.37 0.01
C ASN A 40 -6.44 -0.49 -0.41
N ILE A 41 -5.93 0.51 -1.12
CA ILE A 41 -4.55 0.55 -1.59
C ILE A 41 -3.89 1.83 -1.09
N SER A 42 -2.70 1.71 -0.53
CA SER A 42 -1.81 2.84 -0.21
C SER A 42 -0.55 2.73 -1.05
N ILE A 43 -0.32 3.71 -1.91
CA ILE A 43 0.86 3.82 -2.77
C ILE A 43 1.77 4.89 -2.17
N LEU A 44 2.95 4.49 -1.72
CA LEU A 44 3.81 5.34 -0.89
C LEU A 44 4.59 6.36 -1.70
N ALA A 45 5.31 5.93 -2.74
CA ALA A 45 6.12 6.81 -3.58
C ALA A 45 5.39 7.20 -4.86
N ASP A 46 5.79 8.33 -5.44
CA ASP A 46 5.14 8.88 -6.63
C ASP A 46 5.44 8.13 -7.93
N GLY A 47 6.48 7.31 -7.95
CA GLY A 47 6.87 6.45 -9.07
C GLY A 47 7.49 7.17 -10.27
N ALA A 48 7.76 8.48 -10.17
CA ALA A 48 8.21 9.27 -11.30
C ALA A 48 9.39 10.21 -11.00
N THR A 49 9.43 10.84 -9.83
CA THR A 49 10.35 11.96 -9.56
C THR A 49 11.82 11.61 -9.54
N ALA A 50 12.18 10.32 -9.47
CA ALA A 50 13.58 9.91 -9.60
C ALA A 50 14.14 10.06 -11.02
N ARG A 51 13.28 9.93 -12.05
CA ARG A 51 13.73 9.83 -13.46
C ARG A 51 12.96 10.73 -14.44
N TYR A 52 11.78 11.23 -14.05
CA TYR A 52 10.86 11.91 -14.95
C TYR A 52 10.41 13.25 -14.37
N GLU A 53 9.74 14.03 -15.20
CA GLU A 53 9.12 15.30 -14.82
C GLU A 53 7.86 15.10 -13.96
N ASP A 54 7.51 16.09 -13.16
CA ASP A 54 6.36 16.06 -12.23
C ASP A 54 5.03 15.73 -12.89
N ARG A 55 4.84 16.07 -14.19
CA ARG A 55 3.62 15.72 -14.93
C ARG A 55 3.37 14.22 -14.99
N MET A 56 4.43 13.40 -14.95
CA MET A 56 4.31 11.94 -14.95
C MET A 56 3.66 11.42 -13.68
N VAL A 57 3.80 12.13 -12.56
CA VAL A 57 3.14 11.77 -11.31
C VAL A 57 1.63 11.74 -11.50
N THR A 58 1.06 12.78 -12.10
CA THR A 58 -0.38 12.86 -12.37
C THR A 58 -0.84 11.76 -13.32
N GLU A 59 -0.09 11.52 -14.40
CA GLU A 59 -0.41 10.47 -15.37
C GLU A 59 -0.41 9.08 -14.73
N LEU A 60 0.57 8.78 -13.88
CA LEU A 60 0.65 7.50 -13.15
C LEU A 60 -0.49 7.35 -12.15
N GLN A 61 -0.84 8.41 -11.43
CA GLN A 61 -2.00 8.39 -10.52
C GLN A 61 -3.30 8.12 -11.27
N GLU A 62 -3.50 8.76 -12.42
CA GLU A 62 -4.69 8.52 -13.27
C GLU A 62 -4.75 7.06 -13.75
N CYS A 63 -3.61 6.49 -14.16
CA CYS A 63 -3.54 5.07 -14.54
C CYS A 63 -3.88 4.15 -13.37
N ALA A 64 -3.34 4.42 -12.18
CA ALA A 64 -3.62 3.65 -10.97
C ALA A 64 -5.11 3.72 -10.60
N LEU A 65 -5.73 4.89 -10.68
CA LEU A 65 -7.17 5.07 -10.42
C LEU A 65 -8.05 4.34 -11.45
N LYS A 66 -7.68 4.33 -12.73
CA LYS A 66 -8.38 3.57 -13.77
C LYS A 66 -8.31 2.07 -13.47
N ALA A 67 -7.12 1.56 -13.13
CA ALA A 67 -6.95 0.16 -12.76
C ALA A 67 -7.75 -0.21 -11.50
N ALA A 68 -7.70 0.63 -10.47
CA ALA A 68 -8.47 0.47 -9.25
C ALA A 68 -9.99 0.42 -9.50
N ASN A 69 -10.48 1.26 -10.40
CA ASN A 69 -11.90 1.26 -10.78
C ASN A 69 -12.31 -0.06 -11.47
N ILE A 70 -11.48 -0.57 -12.38
CA ILE A 70 -11.70 -1.87 -13.04
C ILE A 70 -11.73 -3.00 -12.01
N LEU A 71 -10.82 -2.97 -11.05
CA LEU A 71 -10.69 -3.96 -9.98
C LEU A 71 -11.71 -3.77 -8.84
N LYS A 72 -12.53 -2.72 -8.88
CA LYS A 72 -13.53 -2.37 -7.85
C LYS A 72 -12.92 -2.13 -6.48
N VAL A 73 -11.75 -1.52 -6.44
CA VAL A 73 -11.07 -1.10 -5.21
C VAL A 73 -11.90 -0.03 -4.52
N ASN A 74 -11.98 -0.09 -3.18
CA ASN A 74 -12.75 0.85 -2.39
C ASN A 74 -12.09 2.24 -2.34
N GLU A 75 -10.82 2.30 -1.96
CA GLU A 75 -10.04 3.55 -1.87
C GLU A 75 -8.60 3.36 -2.32
N VAL A 76 -8.04 4.39 -2.97
CA VAL A 76 -6.62 4.50 -3.29
C VAL A 76 -6.04 5.75 -2.64
N TYR A 77 -5.01 5.58 -1.85
CA TYR A 77 -4.28 6.66 -1.17
C TYR A 77 -2.91 6.83 -1.83
N PHE A 78 -2.62 8.06 -2.25
CA PHE A 78 -1.29 8.43 -2.76
C PHE A 78 -0.57 9.23 -1.68
N GLU A 79 0.51 8.70 -1.14
CA GLU A 79 1.20 9.30 0.00
C GLU A 79 2.26 10.34 -0.41
N GLY A 80 2.64 10.37 -1.68
CA GLY A 80 3.49 11.43 -2.25
C GLY A 80 4.95 11.42 -1.81
N LEU A 81 5.47 10.28 -1.34
CA LEU A 81 6.87 10.16 -0.99
C LEU A 81 7.76 10.11 -2.24
N PRO A 82 9.04 10.50 -2.14
CA PRO A 82 9.93 10.54 -3.30
C PRO A 82 10.25 9.15 -3.84
N ASP A 83 10.19 9.01 -5.16
CA ASP A 83 10.46 7.79 -5.92
C ASP A 83 11.92 7.32 -5.76
N GLU A 84 12.11 6.01 -5.55
CA GLU A 84 13.43 5.36 -5.41
C GLU A 84 14.34 5.98 -4.33
N ARG A 85 13.75 6.63 -3.31
CA ARG A 85 14.48 7.39 -2.29
C ARG A 85 13.94 7.20 -0.88
N LEU A 86 13.19 6.13 -0.61
CA LEU A 86 12.66 5.87 0.72
C LEU A 86 13.76 5.59 1.76
N ASP A 87 14.94 5.17 1.31
CA ASP A 87 16.15 4.98 2.12
C ASP A 87 16.82 6.30 2.54
N GLN A 88 16.47 7.41 1.88
CA GLN A 88 17.07 8.74 2.10
C GLN A 88 16.22 9.65 2.97
N ILE A 89 15.04 9.24 3.34
CA ILE A 89 14.16 9.99 4.25
C ILE A 89 14.08 9.30 5.62
N PRO A 90 13.79 10.04 6.69
CA PRO A 90 13.64 9.44 8.01
C PRO A 90 12.59 8.32 8.00
N PHE A 91 12.88 7.18 8.58
CA PHE A 91 11.97 6.05 8.63
C PHE A 91 10.61 6.40 9.23
N ILE A 92 10.58 7.32 10.18
CA ILE A 92 9.34 7.80 10.76
C ILE A 92 8.41 8.44 9.72
N ASP A 93 8.94 9.09 8.69
CA ASP A 93 8.16 9.74 7.64
C ASP A 93 7.63 8.73 6.61
N VAL A 94 8.27 7.56 6.48
CA VAL A 94 7.76 6.44 5.69
C VAL A 94 6.68 5.66 6.46
N ILE A 95 6.88 5.49 7.78
CA ILE A 95 5.98 4.64 8.58
C ILE A 95 4.66 5.35 8.94
N LYS A 96 4.67 6.65 9.16
CA LYS A 96 3.46 7.43 9.50
C LYS A 96 2.29 7.27 8.54
N PRO A 97 2.47 7.36 7.20
CA PRO A 97 1.39 7.07 6.26
C PRO A 97 0.83 5.65 6.42
N ILE A 98 1.72 4.67 6.60
CA ILE A 98 1.32 3.27 6.78
C ILE A 98 0.47 3.10 8.04
N GLU A 99 0.91 3.64 9.17
CA GLU A 99 0.18 3.61 10.44
C GLU A 99 -1.19 4.28 10.32
N ARG A 100 -1.24 5.42 9.64
CA ARG A 100 -2.48 6.15 9.39
C ARG A 100 -3.47 5.29 8.61
N ARG A 101 -3.04 4.63 7.54
CA ARG A 101 -3.92 3.78 6.72
C ARG A 101 -4.38 2.55 7.47
N ILE A 102 -3.51 1.94 8.27
CA ILE A 102 -3.91 0.81 9.13
C ILE A 102 -4.97 1.26 10.16
N ALA A 103 -4.78 2.41 10.78
CA ALA A 103 -5.72 2.94 11.76
C ALA A 103 -7.09 3.30 11.14
N GLU A 104 -7.10 3.88 9.95
CA GLU A 104 -8.32 4.29 9.24
C GLU A 104 -9.09 3.11 8.65
N THR A 105 -8.39 2.17 8.01
CA THR A 105 -9.02 1.06 7.28
C THR A 105 -9.24 -0.18 8.15
N LYS A 106 -8.54 -0.30 9.29
CA LYS A 106 -8.60 -1.43 10.22
C LYS A 106 -8.59 -2.78 9.50
N PRO A 107 -7.56 -3.06 8.69
CA PRO A 107 -7.58 -4.21 7.81
C PRO A 107 -7.42 -5.51 8.58
N TYR A 108 -8.11 -6.57 8.12
CA TYR A 108 -7.89 -7.94 8.58
C TYR A 108 -6.58 -8.53 8.00
N ILE A 109 -6.25 -8.16 6.76
CA ILE A 109 -5.04 -8.60 6.06
C ILE A 109 -4.36 -7.38 5.46
N VAL A 110 -3.03 -7.33 5.58
CA VAL A 110 -2.17 -6.36 4.90
C VAL A 110 -1.25 -7.09 3.93
N PHE A 111 -1.34 -6.77 2.65
CA PHE A 111 -0.41 -7.26 1.62
C PHE A 111 0.71 -6.24 1.42
N VAL A 112 1.92 -6.76 1.34
CA VAL A 112 3.13 -5.95 1.14
C VAL A 112 4.10 -6.68 0.21
N HIS A 113 5.17 -5.98 -0.20
CA HIS A 113 6.22 -6.54 -1.03
C HIS A 113 6.91 -7.75 -0.41
N HIS A 114 7.39 -8.65 -1.28
CA HIS A 114 8.16 -9.81 -0.86
C HIS A 114 9.54 -9.37 -0.30
N ARG A 115 9.97 -10.03 0.76
CA ARG A 115 11.23 -9.68 1.45
C ARG A 115 12.50 -9.90 0.61
N GLY A 116 12.42 -10.72 -0.42
CA GLY A 116 13.52 -11.03 -1.34
C GLY A 116 13.52 -10.17 -2.60
N ASP A 117 12.71 -9.11 -2.65
CA ASP A 117 12.70 -8.17 -3.75
C ASP A 117 14.03 -7.40 -3.81
N ALA A 118 14.48 -7.11 -5.03
CA ALA A 118 15.72 -6.37 -5.26
C ALA A 118 15.56 -4.85 -5.12
N ASN A 119 14.33 -4.33 -5.23
CA ASN A 119 14.06 -2.90 -5.13
C ASN A 119 14.19 -2.41 -3.69
N THR A 120 14.98 -1.35 -3.48
CA THR A 120 15.28 -0.80 -2.15
C THR A 120 14.03 -0.27 -1.45
N ASP A 121 13.14 0.43 -2.16
CA ASP A 121 11.89 0.93 -1.61
C ASP A 121 11.00 -0.22 -1.12
N HIS A 122 10.90 -1.31 -1.88
CA HIS A 122 10.18 -2.52 -1.49
C HIS A 122 10.73 -3.15 -0.21
N GLN A 123 12.06 -3.23 -0.11
CA GLN A 123 12.75 -3.77 1.07
C GLN A 123 12.49 -2.94 2.32
N ILE A 124 12.51 -1.60 2.20
CA ILE A 124 12.28 -0.67 3.31
C ILE A 124 10.87 -0.82 3.84
N ILE A 125 9.86 -0.84 2.98
CA ILE A 125 8.46 -1.02 3.37
C ILE A 125 8.29 -2.33 4.13
N LYS A 126 8.87 -3.41 3.63
CA LYS A 126 8.80 -4.72 4.28
C LYS A 126 9.48 -4.73 5.65
N LEU A 127 10.62 -4.07 5.77
CA LEU A 127 11.35 -3.97 7.03
C LEU A 127 10.53 -3.23 8.09
N LEU A 128 9.94 -2.08 7.72
CA LEU A 128 9.14 -1.25 8.62
C LEU A 128 7.89 -1.98 9.12
N LEU A 129 7.20 -2.70 8.25
CA LEU A 129 6.02 -3.47 8.65
C LEU A 129 6.35 -4.65 9.57
N LYS A 130 7.51 -5.27 9.40
CA LYS A 130 7.98 -6.29 10.34
C LYS A 130 8.20 -5.72 11.74
N GLN A 131 8.73 -4.52 11.85
CA GLN A 131 8.92 -3.86 13.14
C GLN A 131 7.57 -3.56 13.81
N GLN A 132 6.57 -3.10 13.05
CA GLN A 132 5.22 -2.85 13.58
C GLN A 132 4.55 -4.11 14.10
N SER A 133 4.64 -5.22 13.39
CA SER A 133 4.06 -6.50 13.84
C SER A 133 4.65 -6.98 15.17
N LEU A 134 5.92 -6.65 15.45
CA LEU A 134 6.57 -6.94 16.73
C LEU A 134 6.11 -6.03 17.86
N LEU A 135 5.70 -4.80 17.56
CA LEU A 135 5.20 -3.82 18.55
C LEU A 135 3.72 -4.05 18.92
N GLN A 136 2.95 -4.66 18.03
CA GLN A 136 1.53 -4.97 18.23
C GLN A 136 1.29 -6.38 18.80
N GLY A 137 2.33 -7.18 18.90
CA GLY A 137 2.28 -8.57 19.36
C GLY A 137 2.30 -8.77 20.88
N HIS A 138 1.76 -7.80 21.63
CA HIS A 138 1.59 -7.89 23.09
C HIS A 138 0.17 -7.67 23.52
#